data_8480c58d3898217798d930497f38ffe1
#
_entry.id   8480c58d3898217798d930497f38ffe1
#
_cell.length_a   1.000
_cell.length_b   1.000
_cell.length_c   1.000
_cell.angle_alpha   90.00
_cell.angle_beta   90.00
_cell.angle_gamma   90.00
#
_symmetry.space_group_name_H-M   'P 1'
#
loop_
_entity.id
_entity.type
_entity.pdbx_description
1 polymer ?
#
loop_
_entity_poly.entity_id
_entity_poly.type
_entity_poly.pdbx_seq_one_letter_code
_entity_poly.pdbx_strand_id
1 'polypeptide(L)'
;NAADIEAAITPRTRAVIINSPGNPTGAVTSAAELARIAEVCKQHNIWVISDEVYHPFVFGETFGETLGGEAAVAPSIAAVPGMKDRTIVVESLSKTYAMTGWRIGYLLAPEAVIEQTGKIAELMHSSVNSLAQYAGVAALAGPQDHVAAMREEYRAKRQIVLDGLAGCPVLRLIEPQGAF
;
A
#
# COMPACT_ATOMS: atom_id res chain seq x y z
N ASN A 1 -10.46 0.07 12.16
CA ASN A 1 -11.63 0.25 11.28
C ASN A 1 -12.13 1.70 11.32
N ALA A 2 -13.15 2.08 10.52
CA ALA A 2 -13.67 3.43 10.43
C ALA A 2 -14.17 3.98 11.78
N ALA A 3 -14.86 3.15 12.57
CA ALA A 3 -15.38 3.55 13.87
C ALA A 3 -14.24 3.86 14.88
N ASP A 4 -13.15 3.08 14.85
CA ASP A 4 -11.99 3.32 15.70
C ASP A 4 -11.27 4.63 15.30
N ILE A 5 -11.19 4.90 14.00
CA ILE A 5 -10.63 6.17 13.50
C ILE A 5 -11.48 7.33 13.97
N GLU A 6 -12.78 7.25 13.78
CA GLU A 6 -13.73 8.31 14.17
C GLU A 6 -13.65 8.60 15.67
N ALA A 7 -13.62 7.56 16.51
CA ALA A 7 -13.49 7.69 17.95
C ALA A 7 -12.16 8.34 18.41
N ALA A 8 -11.10 8.22 17.60
CA ALA A 8 -9.78 8.77 17.90
C ALA A 8 -9.59 10.21 17.38
N ILE A 9 -10.53 10.76 16.58
CA ILE A 9 -10.41 12.11 16.02
C ILE A 9 -10.55 13.16 17.13
N THR A 10 -9.70 14.15 17.08
CA THR A 10 -9.73 15.32 17.96
C THR A 10 -9.61 16.60 17.12
N PRO A 11 -9.84 17.80 17.67
CA PRO A 11 -9.60 19.07 16.96
C PRO A 11 -8.16 19.26 16.45
N ARG A 12 -7.21 18.46 16.93
CA ARG A 12 -5.81 18.49 16.51
C ARG A 12 -5.49 17.48 15.41
N THR A 13 -6.39 16.53 15.13
CA THR A 13 -6.18 15.53 14.08
C THR A 13 -6.17 16.19 12.71
N ARG A 14 -5.13 15.95 11.92
CA ARG A 14 -4.94 16.50 10.58
C ARG A 14 -4.91 15.44 9.50
N ALA A 15 -4.45 14.25 9.86
CA ALA A 15 -4.36 13.13 8.92
C ALA A 15 -4.52 11.80 9.65
N VAL A 16 -4.91 10.77 8.91
CA VAL A 16 -4.82 9.37 9.30
C VAL A 16 -3.84 8.65 8.38
N ILE A 17 -3.04 7.73 8.94
CA ILE A 17 -2.15 6.87 8.17
C ILE A 17 -2.82 5.51 8.04
N ILE A 18 -2.94 5.02 6.81
CA ILE A 18 -3.43 3.68 6.47
C ILE A 18 -2.28 2.93 5.82
N ASN A 19 -1.92 1.75 6.35
CA ASN A 19 -0.97 0.84 5.73
C ASN A 19 -1.73 -0.42 5.27
N SER A 20 -1.92 -0.56 3.98
CA SER A 20 -2.68 -1.68 3.40
C SER A 20 -2.22 -2.00 1.96
N PRO A 21 -1.75 -3.25 1.74
CA PRO A 21 -1.55 -4.36 2.67
C PRO A 21 -0.56 -4.04 3.79
N GLY A 22 -0.85 -4.47 5.01
CA GLY A 22 -0.13 -4.06 6.20
C GLY A 22 1.03 -4.98 6.58
N ASN A 23 2.21 -4.42 6.80
CA ASN A 23 3.31 -5.10 7.46
C ASN A 23 3.38 -4.62 8.91
N PRO A 24 3.38 -5.52 9.94
CA PRO A 24 3.65 -6.96 9.87
C PRO A 24 2.40 -7.87 9.83
N THR A 25 1.20 -7.34 9.78
CA THR A 25 -0.03 -8.11 10.04
C THR A 25 -0.51 -8.93 8.83
N GLY A 26 -0.11 -8.56 7.60
CA GLY A 26 -0.65 -9.12 6.38
C GLY A 26 -2.12 -8.79 6.13
N ALA A 27 -2.70 -7.88 6.92
CA ALA A 27 -4.09 -7.47 6.74
C ALA A 27 -4.25 -6.57 5.52
N VAL A 28 -5.36 -6.75 4.81
CA VAL A 28 -5.75 -5.89 3.68
C VAL A 28 -7.09 -5.22 4.00
N THR A 29 -7.13 -3.91 3.91
CA THR A 29 -8.35 -3.14 4.13
C THR A 29 -9.26 -3.28 2.90
N SER A 30 -10.47 -3.79 3.09
CA SER A 30 -11.42 -4.00 1.99
C SER A 30 -11.89 -2.67 1.38
N ALA A 31 -12.31 -2.71 0.12
CA ALA A 31 -12.87 -1.54 -0.57
C ALA A 31 -14.08 -0.94 0.20
N ALA A 32 -14.92 -1.80 0.79
CA ALA A 32 -16.06 -1.35 1.60
C ALA A 32 -15.61 -0.64 2.88
N GLU A 33 -14.53 -1.10 3.52
CA GLU A 33 -13.98 -0.43 4.70
C GLU A 33 -13.29 0.88 4.33
N LEU A 34 -12.54 0.91 3.23
CA LEU A 34 -11.95 2.14 2.70
C LEU A 34 -13.02 3.20 2.39
N ALA A 35 -14.17 2.80 1.84
CA ALA A 35 -15.28 3.71 1.61
C ALA A 35 -15.82 4.29 2.92
N ARG A 36 -15.96 3.48 3.99
CA ARG A 36 -16.38 3.98 5.31
C ARG A 36 -15.35 4.93 5.92
N ILE A 37 -14.07 4.59 5.83
CA ILE A 37 -12.98 5.47 6.29
C ILE A 37 -12.99 6.80 5.52
N ALA A 38 -13.22 6.74 4.20
CA ALA A 38 -13.31 7.92 3.36
C ALA A 38 -14.43 8.87 3.81
N GLU A 39 -15.60 8.34 4.18
CA GLU A 39 -16.70 9.18 4.71
C GLU A 39 -16.29 9.89 6.00
N VAL A 40 -15.68 9.17 6.95
CA VAL A 40 -15.14 9.78 8.17
C VAL A 40 -14.14 10.89 7.86
N CYS A 41 -13.19 10.63 6.95
CA CYS A 41 -12.18 11.62 6.58
C CYS A 41 -12.78 12.85 5.91
N LYS A 42 -13.81 12.69 5.08
CA LYS A 42 -14.54 13.80 4.44
C LYS A 42 -15.31 14.62 5.46
N GLN A 43 -16.06 13.98 6.38
CA GLN A 43 -16.86 14.64 7.41
C GLN A 43 -16.00 15.48 8.34
N HIS A 44 -14.85 14.98 8.73
CA HIS A 44 -13.92 15.65 9.64
C HIS A 44 -12.86 16.51 8.95
N ASN A 45 -12.89 16.61 7.62
CA ASN A 45 -11.93 17.36 6.79
C ASN A 45 -10.48 17.02 7.13
N ILE A 46 -10.15 15.74 7.25
CA ILE A 46 -8.79 15.25 7.51
C ILE A 46 -8.20 14.57 6.26
N TRP A 47 -6.88 14.57 6.18
CA TRP A 47 -6.12 13.94 5.11
C TRP A 47 -5.92 12.45 5.36
N VAL A 48 -5.62 11.71 4.29
CA VAL A 48 -5.17 10.33 4.37
C VAL A 48 -3.75 10.23 3.81
N ILE A 49 -2.85 9.60 4.56
CA ILE A 49 -1.57 9.11 4.05
C ILE A 49 -1.73 7.61 3.87
N SER A 50 -1.79 7.15 2.62
CA SER A 50 -2.00 5.75 2.27
C SER A 50 -0.67 5.12 1.88
N ASP A 51 -0.14 4.28 2.75
CA ASP A 51 1.05 3.47 2.48
C ASP A 51 0.62 2.21 1.73
N GLU A 52 0.88 2.19 0.42
CA GLU A 52 0.44 1.16 -0.51
C GLU A 52 1.62 0.35 -1.08
N VAL A 53 2.79 0.40 -0.45
CA VAL A 53 4.03 -0.22 -0.94
C VAL A 53 3.94 -1.73 -1.22
N TYR A 54 2.92 -2.39 -0.72
CA TYR A 54 2.64 -3.81 -0.93
C TYR A 54 1.43 -4.08 -1.82
N HIS A 55 0.85 -3.08 -2.48
CA HIS A 55 -0.41 -3.21 -3.22
C HIS A 55 -0.45 -4.36 -4.24
N PRO A 56 0.65 -4.79 -4.91
CA PRO A 56 0.60 -5.92 -5.84
C PRO A 56 0.60 -7.29 -5.14
N PHE A 57 0.89 -7.34 -3.83
CA PHE A 57 1.02 -8.58 -3.09
C PHE A 57 -0.23 -8.81 -2.24
N VAL A 58 -1.29 -9.25 -2.89
CA VAL A 58 -2.54 -9.68 -2.25
C VAL A 58 -2.81 -11.14 -2.56
N PHE A 59 -3.37 -11.86 -1.56
CA PHE A 59 -3.60 -13.28 -1.59
C PHE A 59 -5.02 -13.58 -1.11
N GLY A 60 -5.58 -14.70 -1.57
CA GLY A 60 -6.91 -15.17 -1.19
C GLY A 60 -8.03 -14.79 -2.16
N GLU A 61 -9.15 -15.49 -2.04
CA GLU A 61 -10.30 -15.40 -2.93
C GLU A 61 -10.99 -14.03 -2.94
N THR A 62 -10.88 -13.27 -1.83
CA THR A 62 -11.55 -11.97 -1.66
C THR A 62 -11.02 -10.89 -2.59
N PHE A 63 -9.78 -11.02 -3.06
CA PHE A 63 -9.13 -10.04 -3.94
C PHE A 63 -9.10 -10.48 -5.41
N GLY A 64 -9.81 -11.57 -5.72
CA GLY A 64 -10.14 -12.01 -7.06
C GLY A 64 -8.94 -12.52 -7.87
N GLU A 65 -9.16 -13.63 -8.58
CA GLU A 65 -8.48 -13.87 -9.83
C GLU A 65 -9.04 -12.87 -10.83
N THR A 66 -8.17 -12.00 -11.31
CA THR A 66 -8.35 -11.13 -12.49
C THR A 66 -9.78 -10.81 -12.93
N LEU A 67 -10.29 -9.65 -12.62
CA LEU A 67 -11.31 -9.04 -13.46
C LEU A 67 -10.64 -8.63 -14.79
N GLY A 68 -10.92 -9.38 -15.86
CA GLY A 68 -10.45 -9.03 -17.21
C GLY A 68 -9.00 -9.36 -17.53
N GLY A 69 -8.34 -10.29 -16.82
CA GLY A 69 -6.97 -10.71 -17.11
C GLY A 69 -5.87 -9.85 -16.44
N GLU A 70 -6.22 -8.80 -15.72
CA GLU A 70 -5.29 -8.01 -14.93
C GLU A 70 -5.07 -8.62 -13.54
N ALA A 71 -3.85 -8.53 -13.05
CA ALA A 71 -3.50 -9.04 -11.73
C ALA A 71 -4.28 -8.33 -10.63
N ALA A 72 -4.86 -9.08 -9.68
CA ALA A 72 -5.51 -8.51 -8.51
C ALA A 72 -4.50 -7.65 -7.71
N VAL A 73 -4.92 -6.45 -7.35
CA VAL A 73 -4.16 -5.52 -6.50
C VAL A 73 -5.01 -5.10 -5.30
N ALA A 74 -4.37 -4.65 -4.24
CA ALA A 74 -5.09 -4.10 -3.09
C ALA A 74 -5.90 -2.87 -3.50
N PRO A 75 -7.11 -2.67 -2.93
CA PRO A 75 -7.86 -1.45 -3.19
C PRO A 75 -7.17 -0.23 -2.58
N SER A 76 -7.21 0.90 -3.30
CA SER A 76 -6.69 2.18 -2.84
C SER A 76 -7.81 3.11 -2.37
N ILE A 77 -7.59 3.81 -1.25
CA ILE A 77 -8.53 4.82 -0.78
C ILE A 77 -8.58 6.03 -1.72
N ALA A 78 -7.52 6.30 -2.46
CA ALA A 78 -7.48 7.37 -3.46
C ALA A 78 -8.47 7.15 -4.62
N ALA A 79 -8.89 5.89 -4.85
CA ALA A 79 -9.89 5.54 -5.85
C ALA A 79 -11.34 5.78 -5.37
N VAL A 80 -11.55 6.00 -4.06
CA VAL A 80 -12.88 6.32 -3.53
C VAL A 80 -13.28 7.74 -3.96
N PRO A 81 -14.51 7.97 -4.47
CA PRO A 81 -14.95 9.28 -4.91
C PRO A 81 -14.74 10.38 -3.86
N GLY A 82 -14.11 11.49 -4.27
CA GLY A 82 -13.82 12.64 -3.42
C GLY A 82 -12.58 12.48 -2.52
N MET A 83 -11.83 11.37 -2.65
CA MET A 83 -10.62 11.16 -1.85
C MET A 83 -9.33 11.55 -2.56
N LYS A 84 -9.32 11.66 -3.90
CA LYS A 84 -8.11 12.01 -4.66
C LYS A 84 -7.45 13.31 -4.20
N ASP A 85 -8.26 14.32 -3.86
CA ASP A 85 -7.77 15.65 -3.48
C ASP A 85 -7.37 15.78 -2.00
N ARG A 86 -7.47 14.69 -1.23
CA ARG A 86 -7.10 14.63 0.19
C ARG A 86 -6.32 13.38 0.57
N THR A 87 -5.79 12.66 -0.41
CA THR A 87 -4.97 11.47 -0.20
C THR A 87 -3.56 11.70 -0.71
N ILE A 88 -2.59 11.26 0.10
CA ILE A 88 -1.19 11.15 -0.25
C ILE A 88 -0.92 9.64 -0.32
N VAL A 89 -0.76 9.11 -1.53
CA VAL A 89 -0.36 7.71 -1.72
C VAL A 89 1.15 7.63 -1.66
N VAL A 90 1.66 6.71 -0.85
CA VAL A 90 3.08 6.44 -0.70
C VAL A 90 3.39 5.10 -1.34
N GLU A 91 4.30 5.11 -2.29
CA GLU A 91 4.73 3.95 -3.06
C GLU A 91 6.24 3.78 -3.03
N SER A 92 6.68 2.54 -3.19
CA SER A 92 8.09 2.22 -3.22
C SER A 92 8.39 1.14 -4.25
N LEU A 93 9.51 1.31 -4.98
CA LEU A 93 10.03 0.27 -5.84
C LEU A 93 10.72 -0.86 -5.06
N SER A 94 10.95 -0.65 -3.78
CA SER A 94 11.65 -1.59 -2.91
C SER A 94 11.03 -2.97 -2.88
N LYS A 95 9.70 -3.06 -2.87
CA LYS A 95 8.97 -4.33 -2.72
C LYS A 95 8.50 -4.86 -4.06
N THR A 96 7.77 -4.05 -4.80
CA THR A 96 7.22 -4.42 -6.12
C THR A 96 8.29 -4.87 -7.11
N TYR A 97 9.48 -4.25 -7.06
CA TYR A 97 10.57 -4.52 -8.00
C TYR A 97 11.82 -5.11 -7.32
N ALA A 98 11.71 -5.60 -6.08
CA ALA A 98 12.85 -6.12 -5.31
C ALA A 98 14.06 -5.15 -5.23
N MET A 99 13.78 -3.83 -5.22
CA MET A 99 14.77 -2.75 -5.30
C MET A 99 15.06 -2.12 -3.92
N THR A 100 15.13 -2.91 -2.85
CA THR A 100 15.33 -2.39 -1.48
C THR A 100 16.62 -1.58 -1.32
N GLY A 101 17.70 -1.99 -1.96
CA GLY A 101 18.99 -1.32 -1.91
C GLY A 101 19.07 -0.02 -2.71
N TRP A 102 18.17 0.21 -3.66
CA TRP A 102 18.17 1.38 -4.54
C TRP A 102 17.63 2.65 -3.87
N ARG A 103 16.93 2.52 -2.77
CA ARG A 103 16.38 3.63 -1.96
C ARG A 103 15.55 4.61 -2.77
N ILE A 104 14.58 4.09 -3.55
CA ILE A 104 13.69 4.87 -4.40
C ILE A 104 12.23 4.51 -4.18
N GLY A 105 11.38 5.52 -4.19
CA GLY A 105 9.93 5.47 -4.12
C GLY A 105 9.35 6.76 -4.66
N TYR A 106 8.03 6.89 -4.62
CA TYR A 106 7.34 8.08 -5.10
C TYR A 106 6.06 8.35 -4.30
N LEU A 107 5.58 9.58 -4.42
CA LEU A 107 4.30 10.02 -3.88
C LEU A 107 3.35 10.35 -5.03
N LEU A 108 2.07 10.01 -4.85
CA LEU A 108 0.98 10.51 -5.66
C LEU A 108 0.10 11.35 -4.74
N ALA A 109 -0.02 12.65 -5.02
CA ALA A 109 -0.76 13.58 -4.19
C ALA A 109 -1.19 14.80 -5.02
N PRO A 110 -2.09 15.66 -4.51
CA PRO A 110 -2.39 16.94 -5.13
C PRO A 110 -1.13 17.81 -5.30
N GLU A 111 -1.09 18.60 -6.38
CA GLU A 111 0.08 19.40 -6.78
C GLU A 111 0.63 20.25 -5.64
N ALA A 112 -0.24 20.95 -4.89
CA ALA A 112 0.17 21.77 -3.76
C ALA A 112 0.92 20.98 -2.66
N VAL A 113 0.61 19.70 -2.47
CA VAL A 113 1.33 18.81 -1.54
C VAL A 113 2.69 18.43 -2.13
N ILE A 114 2.73 18.08 -3.43
CA ILE A 114 3.98 17.71 -4.12
C ILE A 114 4.97 18.87 -4.10
N GLU A 115 4.52 20.10 -4.34
CA GLU A 115 5.38 21.28 -4.26
C GLU A 115 6.07 21.44 -2.88
N GLN A 116 5.32 21.23 -1.80
CA GLN A 116 5.89 21.38 -0.46
C GLN A 116 6.77 20.18 -0.07
N THR A 117 6.36 18.96 -0.41
CA THR A 117 7.16 17.76 -0.17
C THR A 117 8.46 17.77 -0.97
N GLY A 118 8.44 18.31 -2.20
CA GLY A 118 9.63 18.50 -3.02
C GLY A 118 10.65 19.41 -2.33
N LYS A 119 10.23 20.56 -1.79
CA LYS A 119 11.10 21.47 -1.04
C LYS A 119 11.72 20.80 0.21
N ILE A 120 10.90 20.02 0.94
CA ILE A 120 11.39 19.28 2.11
C ILE A 120 12.42 18.23 1.68
N ALA A 121 12.14 17.47 0.62
CA ALA A 121 13.04 16.45 0.09
C ALA A 121 14.38 17.05 -0.35
N GLU A 122 14.36 18.20 -1.04
CA GLU A 122 15.56 18.92 -1.44
C GLU A 122 16.43 19.33 -0.23
N LEU A 123 15.79 19.84 0.83
CA LEU A 123 16.49 20.23 2.06
C LEU A 123 17.05 19.05 2.86
N MET A 124 16.36 17.89 2.81
CA MET A 124 16.75 16.71 3.59
C MET A 124 17.86 15.88 2.93
N HIS A 125 17.84 15.74 1.62
CA HIS A 125 18.75 14.82 0.90
C HIS A 125 19.08 15.24 -0.53
N SER A 126 18.81 16.51 -0.87
CA SER A 126 19.04 17.11 -2.18
C SER A 126 18.26 16.45 -3.30
N SER A 127 18.71 15.31 -3.79
CA SER A 127 18.03 14.57 -4.87
C SER A 127 18.23 13.06 -4.70
N VAL A 128 17.31 12.31 -5.30
CA VAL A 128 17.47 10.86 -5.44
C VAL A 128 18.64 10.58 -6.38
N ASN A 129 19.42 9.55 -6.06
CA ASN A 129 20.55 9.10 -6.90
C ASN A 129 20.13 8.89 -8.36
N SER A 130 20.87 9.46 -9.31
CA SER A 130 20.53 9.43 -10.74
C SER A 130 20.43 8.01 -11.29
N LEU A 131 21.32 7.09 -10.90
CA LEU A 131 21.24 5.70 -11.34
C LEU A 131 19.95 5.03 -10.85
N ALA A 132 19.53 5.34 -9.62
CA ALA A 132 18.27 4.83 -9.09
C ALA A 132 17.05 5.37 -9.85
N GLN A 133 17.09 6.63 -10.30
CA GLN A 133 16.02 7.21 -11.12
C GLN A 133 15.91 6.49 -12.48
N TYR A 134 17.02 6.26 -13.20
CA TYR A 134 17.00 5.50 -14.45
C TYR A 134 16.54 4.05 -14.26
N ALA A 135 16.99 3.39 -13.20
CA ALA A 135 16.52 2.06 -12.85
C ALA A 135 15.03 2.05 -12.53
N GLY A 136 14.53 3.09 -11.83
CA GLY A 136 13.11 3.26 -11.54
C GLY A 136 12.26 3.42 -12.78
N VAL A 137 12.71 4.23 -13.77
CA VAL A 137 12.04 4.37 -15.06
C VAL A 137 11.98 3.01 -15.78
N ALA A 138 13.09 2.26 -15.81
CA ALA A 138 13.13 0.94 -16.44
C ALA A 138 12.17 -0.05 -15.75
N ALA A 139 12.10 -0.02 -14.42
CA ALA A 139 11.21 -0.87 -13.63
C ALA A 139 9.73 -0.58 -13.92
N LEU A 140 9.34 0.71 -13.96
CA LEU A 140 7.96 1.13 -14.15
C LEU A 140 7.49 0.98 -15.61
N ALA A 141 8.36 1.26 -16.58
CA ALA A 141 8.03 1.22 -18.02
C ALA A 141 8.30 -0.13 -18.68
N GLY A 142 9.05 -1.00 -18.02
CA GLY A 142 9.42 -2.33 -18.55
C GLY A 142 8.32 -3.39 -18.37
N PRO A 143 8.60 -4.63 -18.82
CA PRO A 143 7.70 -5.76 -18.62
C PRO A 143 7.40 -6.01 -17.14
N GLN A 144 6.16 -6.35 -16.81
CA GLN A 144 5.71 -6.56 -15.43
C GLN A 144 5.60 -8.05 -15.03
N ASP A 145 5.98 -8.96 -15.90
CA ASP A 145 5.87 -10.42 -15.68
C ASP A 145 6.60 -10.88 -14.41
N HIS A 146 7.72 -10.24 -14.09
CA HIS A 146 8.48 -10.54 -12.88
C HIS A 146 7.72 -10.20 -11.59
N VAL A 147 6.85 -9.20 -11.58
CA VAL A 147 6.00 -8.85 -10.43
C VAL A 147 4.98 -9.96 -10.21
N ALA A 148 4.35 -10.43 -11.29
CA ALA A 148 3.42 -11.54 -11.25
C ALA A 148 4.09 -12.84 -10.76
N ALA A 149 5.27 -13.16 -11.29
CA ALA A 149 6.04 -14.33 -10.87
C ALA A 149 6.42 -14.28 -9.38
N MET A 150 6.88 -13.13 -8.90
CA MET A 150 7.23 -12.93 -7.50
C MET A 150 6.01 -13.05 -6.58
N ARG A 151 4.84 -12.54 -7.00
CA ARG A 151 3.60 -12.71 -6.25
C ARG A 151 3.23 -14.19 -6.10
N GLU A 152 3.33 -14.99 -7.16
CA GLU A 152 3.06 -16.43 -7.09
C GLU A 152 4.07 -17.15 -6.19
N GLU A 153 5.33 -16.76 -6.19
CA GLU A 153 6.34 -17.29 -5.27
C GLU A 153 5.99 -16.99 -3.81
N TYR A 154 5.54 -15.77 -3.51
CA TYR A 154 5.08 -15.42 -2.16
C TYR A 154 3.81 -16.15 -1.78
N ARG A 155 2.88 -16.37 -2.70
CA ARG A 155 1.68 -17.19 -2.48
C ARG A 155 2.04 -18.61 -2.08
N ALA A 156 2.99 -19.23 -2.80
CA ALA A 156 3.47 -20.57 -2.49
C ALA A 156 4.16 -20.63 -1.10
N LYS A 157 5.03 -19.67 -0.80
CA LYS A 157 5.69 -19.56 0.51
C LYS A 157 4.69 -19.36 1.64
N ARG A 158 3.69 -18.51 1.45
CA ARG A 158 2.60 -18.31 2.39
C ARG A 158 1.89 -19.63 2.69
N GLN A 159 1.54 -20.42 1.68
CA GLN A 159 0.87 -21.70 1.85
C GLN A 159 1.72 -22.69 2.66
N ILE A 160 3.02 -22.78 2.38
CA ILE A 160 3.96 -23.61 3.15
C ILE A 160 3.92 -23.25 4.66
N VAL A 161 3.91 -21.95 4.97
CA VAL A 161 3.85 -21.50 6.38
C VAL A 161 2.50 -21.84 7.02
N LEU A 162 1.40 -21.61 6.30
CA LEU A 162 0.06 -21.93 6.79
C LEU A 162 -0.09 -23.44 7.07
N ASP A 163 0.34 -24.27 6.14
CA ASP A 163 0.27 -25.73 6.28
C ASP A 163 1.20 -26.23 7.40
N GLY A 164 2.41 -25.69 7.50
CA GLY A 164 3.39 -26.06 8.51
C GLY A 164 2.99 -25.66 9.93
N LEU A 165 2.18 -24.64 10.08
CA LEU A 165 1.68 -24.16 11.37
C LEU A 165 0.25 -24.62 11.67
N ALA A 166 -0.43 -25.24 10.71
CA ALA A 166 -1.76 -25.77 10.89
C ALA A 166 -1.80 -26.78 12.03
N GLY A 167 -2.74 -26.63 12.94
CA GLY A 167 -2.89 -27.53 14.09
C GLY A 167 -1.88 -27.36 15.22
N CYS A 168 -1.01 -26.37 15.18
CA CYS A 168 -0.11 -26.08 16.29
C CYS A 168 -0.91 -25.58 17.52
N PRO A 169 -0.93 -26.34 18.66
CA PRO A 169 -1.85 -26.07 19.76
C PRO A 169 -1.51 -24.80 20.56
N VAL A 170 -0.31 -24.26 20.38
CA VAL A 170 0.18 -23.08 21.10
C VAL A 170 0.10 -21.79 20.25
N LEU A 171 -0.34 -21.89 19.00
CA LEU A 171 -0.44 -20.75 18.09
C LEU A 171 -1.88 -20.57 17.60
N ARG A 172 -2.31 -19.31 17.61
CA ARG A 172 -3.49 -18.89 16.85
C ARG A 172 -3.01 -18.27 15.54
N LEU A 173 -3.19 -19.01 14.46
CA LEU A 173 -2.83 -18.54 13.14
C LEU A 173 -3.87 -17.53 12.63
N ILE A 174 -3.40 -16.36 12.21
CA ILE A 174 -4.18 -15.39 11.47
C ILE A 174 -3.67 -15.42 10.03
N GLU A 175 -4.54 -15.79 9.11
CA GLU A 175 -4.18 -15.92 7.71
C GLU A 175 -3.88 -14.55 7.09
N PRO A 176 -2.64 -14.29 6.62
CA PRO A 176 -2.29 -13.03 5.97
C PRO A 176 -2.95 -12.93 4.60
N GLN A 177 -3.53 -11.76 4.31
CA GLN A 177 -4.21 -11.49 3.06
C GLN A 177 -3.32 -10.76 2.05
N GLY A 178 -2.21 -10.21 2.49
CA GLY A 178 -1.28 -9.45 1.66
C GLY A 178 0.08 -9.24 2.31
N ALA A 179 0.89 -8.37 1.69
CA ALA A 179 2.31 -8.14 1.99
C ALA A 179 3.18 -9.38 1.65
N PHE A 180 4.21 -9.69 2.44
CA PHE A 180 5.08 -10.87 2.21
C PHE A 180 5.42 -11.57 3.53
#